data_db99960acd9e1d0e4ad30fac643f8925
#
_entry.id   db99960acd9e1d0e4ad30fac643f8925
#
_cell.length_a   1.000
_cell.length_b   1.000
_cell.length_c   1.000
_cell.angle_alpha   90.00
_cell.angle_beta   90.00
_cell.angle_gamma   90.00
#
_symmetry.space_group_name_H-M   'P 1'
#
loop_
_entity.id
_entity.type
_entity.pdbx_description
1 polymer ?
#
loop_
_entity_poly.entity_id
_entity_poly.type
_entity_poly.pdbx_seq_one_letter_code
_entity_poly.pdbx_strand_id
1 'polypeptide(L)' 'MICLVCRQAETVDGFTSATFERDETRLVVKQIPARVCLSCGEAYVDEDVAVALLRQLDELSATGIMETVIKFAGS' A
#
# COMPACT_ATOMS: atom_id res chain seq x y z
N MET A 1 3.02 13.67 -12.13
CA MET A 1 2.87 12.51 -13.04
C MET A 1 1.42 12.40 -13.46
N ILE A 2 1.17 12.17 -14.74
CA ILE A 2 -0.20 11.96 -15.23
C ILE A 2 -0.62 10.52 -14.92
N CYS A 3 -1.85 10.35 -14.47
CA CYS A 3 -2.40 9.02 -14.20
C CYS A 3 -2.37 8.15 -15.46
N LEU A 4 -1.81 6.96 -15.35
CA LEU A 4 -1.67 6.04 -16.48
C LEU A 4 -2.98 5.31 -16.81
N VAL A 5 -3.95 5.34 -15.91
CA VAL A 5 -5.23 4.67 -16.10
C VAL A 5 -6.22 5.58 -16.81
N CYS A 6 -6.51 6.73 -16.25
CA CYS A 6 -7.48 7.64 -16.84
C CYS A 6 -6.87 8.65 -17.83
N ARG A 7 -5.58 8.94 -17.71
CA ARG A 7 -4.82 9.87 -18.56
C ARG A 7 -5.40 11.28 -18.65
N GLN A 8 -6.25 11.64 -17.71
CA GLN A 8 -6.93 12.95 -17.73
C GLN A 8 -6.54 13.85 -16.58
N ALA A 9 -5.95 13.29 -15.52
CA ALA A 9 -5.59 14.05 -14.34
C ALA A 9 -4.20 13.70 -13.87
N GLU A 10 -3.57 14.64 -13.18
CA GLU A 10 -2.28 14.38 -12.55
C GLU A 10 -2.49 13.73 -11.20
N THR A 11 -1.53 12.89 -10.80
CA THR A 11 -1.52 12.32 -9.47
C THR A 11 -0.91 13.29 -8.48
N VAL A 12 -1.37 13.22 -7.23
CA VAL A 12 -0.85 14.03 -6.13
C VAL A 12 -0.32 13.12 -5.05
N ASP A 13 0.57 13.66 -4.21
CA ASP A 13 1.07 12.91 -3.06
C ASP A 13 -0.06 12.69 -2.06
N GLY A 14 -0.20 11.45 -1.62
CA GLY A 14 -1.24 11.08 -0.68
C GLY A 14 -0.91 9.75 -0.03
N PHE A 15 -1.95 9.10 0.50
CA PHE A 15 -1.80 7.83 1.20
C PHE A 15 -2.86 6.85 0.73
N THR A 16 -2.51 5.59 0.75
CA THR A 16 -3.44 4.51 0.45
C THR A 16 -3.35 3.42 1.50
N SER A 17 -4.25 2.46 1.45
CA SER A 17 -4.19 1.28 2.29
C SER A 17 -4.22 0.04 1.41
N ALA A 18 -3.68 -1.05 1.94
CA ALA A 18 -3.67 -2.33 1.23
C ALA A 18 -4.07 -3.43 2.19
N THR A 19 -4.83 -4.40 1.68
CA THR A 19 -5.23 -5.59 2.42
C THR A 19 -4.58 -6.79 1.77
N PHE A 20 -3.91 -7.60 2.58
CA PHE A 20 -3.27 -8.82 2.13
C PHE A 20 -3.92 -10.00 2.81
N GLU A 21 -4.44 -10.92 2.02
CA GLU A 21 -5.04 -12.15 2.52
C GLU A 21 -4.27 -13.33 1.96
N ARG A 22 -3.85 -14.21 2.85
CA ARG A 22 -3.13 -15.41 2.46
C ARG A 22 -3.51 -16.52 3.44
N ASP A 23 -4.14 -17.56 2.94
CA ASP A 23 -4.68 -18.65 3.75
C ASP A 23 -5.65 -18.08 4.80
N GLU A 24 -5.33 -18.20 6.08
CA GLU A 24 -6.12 -17.66 7.16
C GLU A 24 -5.61 -16.32 7.68
N THR A 25 -4.56 -15.80 7.04
CA THR A 25 -3.93 -14.56 7.46
C THR A 25 -4.53 -13.37 6.72
N ARG A 26 -4.90 -12.33 7.45
CA ARG A 26 -5.41 -11.09 6.89
C ARG A 26 -4.67 -9.91 7.52
N LEU A 27 -3.92 -9.19 6.69
CA LEU A 27 -3.11 -8.06 7.13
C LEU A 27 -3.57 -6.81 6.39
N VAL A 28 -3.86 -5.76 7.15
CA VAL A 28 -4.25 -4.46 6.60
C VAL A 28 -3.17 -3.45 6.97
N VAL A 29 -2.60 -2.80 5.97
CA VAL A 29 -1.60 -1.76 6.18
C VAL A 29 -2.19 -0.44 5.73
N LYS A 30 -2.18 0.55 6.63
CA LYS A 30 -2.73 1.88 6.39
C LYS A 30 -1.62 2.91 6.24
N GLN A 31 -1.97 4.06 5.68
CA GLN A 31 -1.07 5.21 5.53
C GLN A 31 0.18 4.88 4.71
N ILE A 32 0.00 4.14 3.65
CA ILE A 32 1.07 3.84 2.71
C ILE A 32 1.28 5.07 1.81
N PRO A 33 2.47 5.68 1.78
CA PRO A 33 2.72 6.79 0.87
C PRO A 33 2.50 6.37 -0.58
N ALA A 34 1.71 7.14 -1.30
CA ALA A 34 1.36 6.83 -2.68
C ALA A 34 1.05 8.08 -3.46
N ARG A 35 1.07 7.97 -4.77
CA ARG A 35 0.56 9.00 -5.66
C ARG A 35 -0.86 8.62 -6.04
N VAL A 36 -1.78 9.52 -5.79
CA VAL A 36 -3.20 9.25 -5.94
C VAL A 36 -3.77 10.12 -7.05
N CYS A 37 -4.54 9.51 -7.94
CA CYS A 37 -5.28 10.22 -8.96
C CYS A 37 -6.61 10.68 -8.39
N LEU A 38 -6.86 11.98 -8.39
CA LEU A 38 -8.10 12.54 -7.86
C LEU A 38 -9.30 12.29 -8.78
N SER A 39 -9.07 11.93 -10.03
CA SER A 39 -10.13 11.68 -10.99
C SER A 39 -10.67 10.26 -10.94
N CYS A 40 -9.79 9.26 -11.00
CA CYS A 40 -10.21 7.85 -11.02
C CYS A 40 -9.97 7.11 -9.71
N GLY A 41 -9.28 7.72 -8.75
CA GLY A 41 -9.00 7.11 -7.46
C GLY A 41 -7.86 6.09 -7.46
N GLU A 42 -7.15 5.93 -8.57
CA GLU A 42 -6.01 5.01 -8.61
C GLU A 42 -4.87 5.50 -7.74
N ALA A 43 -4.18 4.55 -7.12
CA ALA A 43 -3.02 4.86 -6.29
C ALA A 43 -1.80 4.11 -6.81
N TYR A 44 -0.68 4.82 -6.85
CA TYR A 44 0.60 4.28 -7.33
C TYR A 44 1.61 4.35 -6.20
N VAL A 45 2.21 3.21 -5.89
CA VAL A 45 3.20 3.09 -4.82
C VAL A 45 4.59 3.00 -5.47
N ASP A 46 5.53 3.80 -4.97
CA ASP A 46 6.91 3.76 -5.46
C ASP A 46 7.55 2.40 -5.12
N GLU A 47 8.54 2.02 -5.92
CA GLU A 47 9.22 0.73 -5.74
C GLU A 47 9.83 0.59 -4.35
N ASP A 48 10.47 1.64 -3.82
CA ASP A 48 11.06 1.62 -2.50
C ASP A 48 10.02 1.34 -1.42
N VAL A 49 8.85 1.97 -1.55
CA VAL A 49 7.73 1.77 -0.63
C VAL A 49 7.18 0.35 -0.75
N ALA A 50 7.06 -0.15 -1.98
CA ALA A 50 6.58 -1.51 -2.21
C ALA A 50 7.51 -2.55 -1.58
N VAL A 51 8.82 -2.37 -1.73
CA VAL A 51 9.80 -3.29 -1.13
C VAL A 51 9.71 -3.26 0.40
N ALA A 52 9.63 -2.06 0.99
CA ALA A 52 9.49 -1.91 2.44
C ALA A 52 8.21 -2.57 2.95
N LEU A 53 7.11 -2.40 2.20
CA LEU A 53 5.82 -2.99 2.53
C LEU A 53 5.87 -4.52 2.53
N LEU A 54 6.47 -5.11 1.50
CA LEU A 54 6.61 -6.56 1.40
C LEU A 54 7.46 -7.12 2.54
N ARG A 55 8.54 -6.42 2.89
CA ARG A 55 9.39 -6.82 4.01
C ARG A 55 8.63 -6.79 5.33
N GLN A 56 7.83 -5.75 5.55
CA GLN A 56 7.01 -5.62 6.75
C GLN A 56 5.98 -6.75 6.84
N LEU A 57 5.37 -7.13 5.72
CA LEU A 57 4.42 -8.23 5.67
C LEU A 57 5.08 -9.57 5.95
N ASP A 58 6.28 -9.80 5.44
CA ASP A 58 7.04 -11.01 5.71
C ASP A 58 7.37 -11.13 7.20
N GLU A 59 7.78 -10.05 7.83
CA GLU A 59 8.06 -10.05 9.27
C GLU A 59 6.83 -10.38 10.08
N LEU A 60 5.69 -9.79 9.75
CA LEU A 60 4.43 -10.06 10.44
C LEU A 60 3.99 -11.50 10.24
N SER A 61 4.13 -12.02 9.04
CA SER A 61 3.78 -13.42 8.74
C SER A 61 4.65 -14.38 9.54
N ALA A 62 5.94 -14.06 9.70
CA ALA A 62 6.87 -14.89 10.46
C ALA A 62 6.54 -14.92 11.96
N THR A 63 5.85 -13.91 12.50
CA THR A 63 5.45 -13.89 13.91
C THR A 63 4.19 -14.70 14.21
N GLY A 64 3.55 -15.24 13.17
CA GLY A 64 2.33 -16.04 13.34
C GLY A 64 1.06 -15.21 13.55
N ILE A 65 1.09 -13.92 13.28
CA ILE A 65 -0.07 -13.07 13.39
C ILE A 65 -1.05 -13.42 12.27
N MET A 66 -2.30 -13.73 12.63
CA MET A 66 -3.32 -14.14 11.67
C MET A 66 -4.15 -12.97 11.17
N GLU A 67 -4.37 -11.96 11.99
CA GLU A 67 -5.13 -10.78 11.61
C GLU A 67 -4.61 -9.57 12.36
N THR A 68 -4.34 -8.50 11.63
CA THR A 68 -3.93 -7.23 12.26
C THR A 68 -4.12 -6.07 11.30
N VAL A 69 -4.23 -4.87 11.87
CA VAL A 69 -4.27 -3.61 11.15
C VAL A 69 -3.10 -2.78 11.65
N ILE A 70 -2.20 -2.38 10.76
CA ILE A 70 -1.02 -1.62 11.11
C ILE A 70 -0.87 -0.41 10.21
N LYS A 71 -0.07 0.55 10.65
CA LYS A 71 0.34 1.67 9.82
C LYS A 71 1.64 1.33 9.12
N PHE A 72 1.81 1.81 7.90
CA PHE A 72 3.05 1.61 7.17
C PHE A 72 4.22 2.23 7.94
N ALA A 73 5.22 1.43 8.22
CA ALA A 73 6.45 1.86 8.89
C ALA A 73 7.57 1.92 7.88
N GLY A 74 7.44 2.84 6.94
CA GLY A 74 8.48 3.08 5.96
C GLY A 74 9.50 4.05 6.53
N SER A 75 10.73 3.77 6.32
CA SER A 75 11.81 4.68 6.66
C SER A 75 12.12 5.62 5.49
#